data_3edd9a27afaa1bc944ee1aca2303f755
#
_entry.id   3edd9a27afaa1bc944ee1aca2303f755
#
_cell.length_a   1.000
_cell.length_b   1.000
_cell.length_c   1.000
_cell.angle_alpha   90.00
_cell.angle_beta   90.00
_cell.angle_gamma   90.00
#
_symmetry.space_group_name_H-M   'P 1'
#
loop_
_entity.id
_entity.type
_entity.pdbx_description
1 polymer ?
#
loop_
_entity_poly.entity_id
_entity_poly.type
_entity_poly.pdbx_seq_one_letter_code
_entity_poly.pdbx_strand_id
1 'polypeptide(L)'
;MKTDKKRRYRPLAVVVWGACFASGWFFPTTTHAQISARSLGMGGGATALARGVDAALYNPANLGLRNNPRFSMTFFSLGAGLHNNSFTKTDYDRYLVDDPVWDQNDIEAILHRIPEDGLHVHGRATSRVLSFSIGRFALSMGSEAGSWAQADKDLFSLALQGNQVGRTYLLQQTNGEASAIGLIGLSYGHPLRVTFADAFAVGATLQMVYGIRQARIVDAQASFLTQPHGFAVKGEYEAALDVGKPGVNLDAGVAAQFGNHWTISAALLNLIGHTVWTTEESSFGYVRGDSLTAYKAADLEEEAIEDSSWTVENGDNFQQKLPARLRIGGAYETDKVAVTLDYIQGFSRTAWHGTHPQFSLGAEWKIARWLPLRVGLALGGDIGAGTSCGLGIRPGGFILDLAVMNSGFIVPGKARGLLLAFELAMVLR
;
A
#
# COMPACT_ATOMS: atom_id res chain seq x y z
N MET A 1 -12.26 -51.96 1.63
CA MET A 1 -11.14 -51.18 1.07
C MET A 1 -11.76 -50.06 0.22
N LYS A 2 -12.01 -48.91 0.85
CA LYS A 2 -12.59 -47.73 0.19
C LYS A 2 -11.42 -46.89 -0.35
N THR A 3 -11.28 -46.82 -1.63
CA THR A 3 -10.33 -45.92 -2.32
C THR A 3 -10.90 -44.52 -2.29
N ASP A 4 -10.32 -43.72 -1.43
CA ASP A 4 -10.59 -42.25 -1.34
C ASP A 4 -10.08 -41.60 -2.64
N LYS A 5 -10.98 -41.20 -3.51
CA LYS A 5 -10.66 -40.45 -4.72
C LYS A 5 -10.34 -39.00 -4.29
N LYS A 6 -9.06 -38.68 -4.07
CA LYS A 6 -8.59 -37.31 -3.95
C LYS A 6 -8.99 -36.52 -5.21
N ARG A 7 -9.99 -35.66 -5.11
CA ARG A 7 -10.34 -34.71 -6.17
C ARG A 7 -9.19 -33.71 -6.32
N ARG A 8 -8.58 -33.67 -7.50
CA ARG A 8 -7.49 -32.73 -7.83
C ARG A 8 -8.08 -31.39 -8.22
N TYR A 9 -8.07 -30.40 -7.31
CA TYR A 9 -8.57 -29.04 -7.56
C TYR A 9 -7.50 -28.09 -8.15
N ARG A 10 -6.52 -28.62 -8.90
CA ARG A 10 -5.46 -27.82 -9.54
C ARG A 10 -5.92 -26.63 -10.40
N PRO A 11 -7.03 -26.64 -11.17
CA PRO A 11 -7.37 -25.48 -12.00
C PRO A 11 -8.04 -24.32 -11.25
N LEU A 12 -8.72 -24.56 -10.11
CA LEU A 12 -9.44 -23.52 -9.39
C LEU A 12 -8.54 -22.69 -8.46
N ALA A 13 -7.50 -23.28 -7.88
CA ALA A 13 -6.51 -22.52 -7.13
C ALA A 13 -5.82 -21.46 -8.01
N VAL A 14 -5.51 -21.81 -9.27
CA VAL A 14 -4.97 -20.90 -10.27
C VAL A 14 -5.96 -19.81 -10.65
N VAL A 15 -7.28 -20.09 -10.69
CA VAL A 15 -8.32 -19.11 -11.04
C VAL A 15 -8.59 -18.13 -9.90
N VAL A 16 -8.67 -18.60 -8.65
CA VAL A 16 -8.89 -17.73 -7.48
C VAL A 16 -7.68 -16.85 -7.21
N TRP A 17 -6.46 -17.39 -7.32
CA TRP A 17 -5.23 -16.61 -7.25
C TRP A 17 -4.93 -15.89 -8.55
N GLY A 18 -5.32 -16.43 -9.70
CA GLY A 18 -5.22 -15.77 -10.99
C GLY A 18 -6.15 -14.56 -11.11
N ALA A 19 -7.34 -14.56 -10.53
CA ALA A 19 -8.18 -13.36 -10.44
C ALA A 19 -7.58 -12.30 -9.51
N CYS A 20 -6.95 -12.71 -8.41
CA CYS A 20 -6.15 -11.79 -7.56
C CYS A 20 -4.85 -11.34 -8.25
N PHE A 21 -4.27 -12.14 -9.16
CA PHE A 21 -3.06 -11.82 -9.92
C PHE A 21 -3.33 -11.29 -11.33
N ALA A 22 -4.47 -11.59 -11.98
CA ALA A 22 -4.79 -11.08 -13.32
C ALA A 22 -5.09 -9.58 -13.32
N SER A 23 -5.51 -9.00 -12.19
CA SER A 23 -5.40 -7.56 -11.95
C SER A 23 -3.94 -7.08 -11.89
N GLY A 24 -2.95 -7.96 -11.82
CA GLY A 24 -1.52 -7.72 -11.73
C GLY A 24 -0.74 -7.78 -13.05
N TRP A 25 -1.38 -7.98 -14.20
CA TRP A 25 -0.72 -7.94 -15.53
C TRP A 25 -0.50 -6.52 -16.08
N PHE A 26 -1.01 -5.52 -15.41
CA PHE A 26 -0.44 -4.19 -15.49
C PHE A 26 0.54 -4.05 -14.33
N PHE A 27 1.79 -3.80 -14.59
CA PHE A 27 2.92 -3.63 -13.69
C PHE A 27 2.48 -3.33 -12.24
N PRO A 28 2.98 -4.05 -11.21
CA PRO A 28 2.62 -3.79 -9.82
C PRO A 28 3.09 -2.38 -9.45
N THR A 29 2.19 -1.44 -9.53
CA THR A 29 2.44 -0.07 -9.15
C THR A 29 1.55 0.23 -7.97
N THR A 30 2.10 0.25 -6.78
CA THR A 30 1.37 0.35 -5.53
C THR A 30 2.05 1.29 -4.57
N THR A 31 1.32 2.07 -3.78
CA THR A 31 1.93 3.15 -3.01
C THR A 31 1.60 3.23 -1.55
N HIS A 32 2.54 3.77 -0.89
CA HIS A 32 2.42 4.56 0.33
C HIS A 32 3.28 5.81 0.20
N ALA A 33 3.06 6.78 1.12
CA ALA A 33 4.00 7.87 1.32
C ALA A 33 5.41 7.35 1.15
N GLN A 34 6.15 8.05 0.35
CA GLN A 34 7.49 7.72 -0.11
C GLN A 34 8.28 7.02 1.00
N ILE A 35 8.61 5.75 0.80
CA ILE A 35 9.31 4.93 1.79
C ILE A 35 10.79 4.97 1.42
N SER A 36 11.64 5.61 2.22
CA SER A 36 13.08 5.36 2.11
C SER A 36 13.42 4.02 2.77
N ALA A 37 14.45 3.34 2.27
CA ALA A 37 14.90 2.09 2.87
C ALA A 37 15.35 2.30 4.33
N ARG A 38 15.93 3.46 4.66
CA ARG A 38 16.27 3.82 6.02
C ARG A 38 15.04 3.88 6.92
N SER A 39 13.98 4.56 6.49
CA SER A 39 12.73 4.65 7.26
C SER A 39 12.08 3.29 7.45
N LEU A 40 11.97 2.50 6.38
CA LEU A 40 11.37 1.16 6.46
C LEU A 40 12.12 0.28 7.47
N GLY A 41 13.46 0.27 7.42
CA GLY A 41 14.28 -0.47 8.37
C GLY A 41 14.12 -0.03 9.83
N MET A 42 13.56 1.15 10.06
CA MET A 42 13.27 1.74 11.37
C MET A 42 11.77 1.79 11.69
N GLY A 43 10.97 0.83 11.20
CA GLY A 43 9.54 0.73 11.46
C GLY A 43 8.67 1.81 10.79
N GLY A 44 9.20 2.54 9.80
CA GLY A 44 8.54 3.68 9.16
C GLY A 44 8.80 5.03 9.84
N GLY A 45 9.59 5.05 10.91
CA GLY A 45 9.98 6.26 11.64
C GLY A 45 11.08 7.04 10.93
N ALA A 46 10.83 8.30 10.60
CA ALA A 46 11.82 9.19 9.99
C ALA A 46 11.52 10.68 10.15
N THR A 47 10.40 11.06 10.73
CA THR A 47 9.92 12.46 10.74
C THR A 47 10.94 13.42 11.31
N ALA A 48 11.60 13.06 12.42
CA ALA A 48 12.64 13.87 13.04
C ALA A 48 14.07 13.55 12.55
N LEU A 49 14.29 12.38 11.92
CA LEU A 49 15.62 11.94 11.46
C LEU A 49 15.92 12.29 10.01
N ALA A 50 14.92 12.50 9.17
CA ALA A 50 15.10 12.76 7.74
C ALA A 50 15.93 14.03 7.52
N ARG A 51 16.93 13.95 6.66
CA ARG A 51 17.82 15.05 6.26
C ARG A 51 18.05 15.01 4.75
N GLY A 52 18.54 16.13 4.22
CA GLY A 52 18.78 16.22 2.79
C GLY A 52 17.51 16.04 1.99
N VAL A 53 17.59 15.29 0.91
CA VAL A 53 16.44 15.04 0.04
C VAL A 53 15.31 14.27 0.74
N ASP A 54 15.61 13.43 1.74
CA ASP A 54 14.58 12.73 2.51
C ASP A 54 13.72 13.69 3.35
N ALA A 55 14.26 14.84 3.77
CA ALA A 55 13.47 15.84 4.48
C ALA A 55 12.25 16.29 3.68
N ALA A 56 12.37 16.41 2.35
CA ALA A 56 11.25 16.77 1.48
C ALA A 56 10.05 15.82 1.59
N LEU A 57 10.26 14.57 2.01
CA LEU A 57 9.25 13.52 2.08
C LEU A 57 8.56 13.42 3.44
N TYR A 58 9.33 13.66 4.49
CA TYR A 58 8.88 13.41 5.86
C TYR A 58 8.56 14.68 6.62
N ASN A 59 9.41 15.70 6.49
CA ASN A 59 9.22 17.03 7.08
C ASN A 59 10.16 18.05 6.42
N PRO A 60 9.65 18.94 5.57
CA PRO A 60 10.48 19.93 4.86
C PRO A 60 11.22 20.91 5.79
N ALA A 61 10.73 21.11 7.02
CA ALA A 61 11.43 21.97 7.99
C ALA A 61 12.82 21.45 8.35
N ASN A 62 13.06 20.13 8.27
CA ASN A 62 14.36 19.54 8.56
C ASN A 62 15.48 20.05 7.63
N LEU A 63 15.15 20.56 6.43
CA LEU A 63 16.12 21.24 5.54
C LEU A 63 16.73 22.49 6.16
N GLY A 64 16.03 23.15 7.08
CA GLY A 64 16.50 24.34 7.79
C GLY A 64 17.32 24.05 9.04
N LEU A 65 17.47 22.79 9.47
CA LEU A 65 18.22 22.42 10.67
C LEU A 65 19.75 22.50 10.47
N ARG A 66 20.50 22.68 11.57
CA ARG A 66 21.96 22.82 11.53
C ARG A 66 22.69 21.59 10.99
N ASN A 67 22.19 20.40 11.26
CA ASN A 67 22.79 19.12 10.84
C ASN A 67 22.29 18.63 9.47
N ASN A 68 21.63 19.49 8.69
CA ASN A 68 21.25 19.15 7.33
C ASN A 68 22.51 19.15 6.43
N PRO A 69 22.70 18.13 5.55
CA PRO A 69 23.86 18.06 4.66
C PRO A 69 23.85 19.19 3.63
N ARG A 70 25.04 19.60 3.17
CA ARG A 70 25.18 20.61 2.11
C ARG A 70 24.61 20.13 0.78
N PHE A 71 24.80 18.84 0.47
CA PHE A 71 24.28 18.20 -0.72
C PHE A 71 23.85 16.76 -0.41
N SER A 72 22.73 16.36 -0.92
CA SER A 72 22.34 14.94 -1.01
C SER A 72 21.58 14.66 -2.30
N MET A 73 21.70 13.44 -2.79
CA MET A 73 21.04 13.01 -4.02
C MET A 73 20.60 11.56 -3.87
N THR A 74 19.35 11.27 -4.22
CA THR A 74 18.87 9.91 -4.46
C THR A 74 18.89 9.66 -5.95
N PHE A 75 19.71 8.71 -6.39
CA PHE A 75 19.75 8.28 -7.78
C PHE A 75 18.51 7.45 -8.10
N PHE A 76 18.21 6.51 -7.21
CA PHE A 76 17.07 5.63 -7.32
C PHE A 76 16.67 5.09 -5.93
N SER A 77 15.37 5.05 -5.67
CA SER A 77 14.78 4.38 -4.49
C SER A 77 13.50 3.69 -4.92
N LEU A 78 13.32 2.48 -4.45
CA LEU A 78 12.15 1.67 -4.70
C LEU A 78 11.64 1.09 -3.39
N GLY A 79 10.34 1.20 -3.14
CA GLY A 79 9.64 0.52 -2.06
C GLY A 79 8.46 -0.24 -2.62
N ALA A 80 8.22 -1.46 -2.15
CA ALA A 80 7.05 -2.25 -2.52
C ALA A 80 6.52 -3.02 -1.32
N GLY A 81 5.22 -3.25 -1.27
CA GLY A 81 4.60 -4.03 -0.20
C GLY A 81 3.25 -4.60 -0.57
N LEU A 82 2.96 -5.74 0.02
CA LEU A 82 1.68 -6.43 -0.07
C LEU A 82 1.21 -6.80 1.34
N HIS A 83 -0.08 -6.63 1.61
CA HIS A 83 -0.70 -6.98 2.88
C HIS A 83 -2.10 -7.55 2.64
N ASN A 84 -2.51 -8.52 3.47
CA ASN A 84 -3.87 -9.05 3.48
C ASN A 84 -4.38 -9.22 4.93
N ASN A 85 -5.70 -9.37 5.08
CA ASN A 85 -6.33 -9.54 6.39
C ASN A 85 -6.47 -11.00 6.86
N SER A 86 -6.21 -11.99 6.00
CA SER A 86 -6.61 -13.38 6.19
C SER A 86 -5.45 -14.35 6.33
N PHE A 87 -4.53 -14.37 5.36
CA PHE A 87 -3.51 -15.41 5.22
C PHE A 87 -2.15 -14.97 5.73
N THR A 88 -1.54 -15.80 6.56
CA THR A 88 -0.18 -15.61 7.06
C THR A 88 0.86 -16.23 6.12
N LYS A 89 2.15 -15.91 6.33
CA LYS A 89 3.25 -16.59 5.64
C LYS A 89 3.21 -18.12 5.84
N THR A 90 2.92 -18.57 7.06
CA THR A 90 2.80 -20.01 7.36
C THR A 90 1.67 -20.66 6.57
N ASP A 91 0.56 -19.94 6.36
CA ASP A 91 -0.55 -20.45 5.55
C ASP A 91 -0.17 -20.53 4.07
N TYR A 92 0.55 -19.53 3.57
CA TYR A 92 1.10 -19.54 2.21
C TYR A 92 2.02 -20.75 2.00
N ASP A 93 2.98 -20.96 2.94
CA ASP A 93 3.89 -22.08 2.86
C ASP A 93 3.11 -23.42 2.84
N ARG A 94 2.18 -23.62 3.78
CA ARG A 94 1.39 -24.85 3.92
C ARG A 94 0.53 -25.14 2.69
N TYR A 95 -0.25 -24.18 2.22
CA TYR A 95 -1.30 -24.43 1.22
C TYR A 95 -0.81 -24.27 -0.22
N LEU A 96 0.28 -23.56 -0.46
CA LEU A 96 0.76 -23.28 -1.83
C LEU A 96 2.12 -23.85 -2.14
N VAL A 97 2.99 -24.02 -1.13
CA VAL A 97 4.36 -24.49 -1.34
C VAL A 97 4.52 -25.96 -0.94
N ASP A 98 4.15 -26.31 0.28
CA ASP A 98 4.42 -27.64 0.86
C ASP A 98 3.41 -28.69 0.36
N ASP A 99 2.12 -28.38 0.38
CA ASP A 99 1.06 -29.28 -0.11
C ASP A 99 -0.01 -28.50 -0.90
N PRO A 100 0.14 -28.36 -2.21
CA PRO A 100 -0.81 -27.65 -3.07
C PRO A 100 -2.08 -28.45 -3.38
N VAL A 101 -2.28 -29.63 -2.80
CA VAL A 101 -3.48 -30.46 -2.96
C VAL A 101 -4.31 -30.42 -1.68
N TRP A 102 -5.42 -29.71 -1.73
CA TRP A 102 -6.29 -29.49 -0.56
C TRP A 102 -7.31 -30.59 -0.40
N ASP A 103 -7.48 -31.06 0.83
CA ASP A 103 -8.61 -31.89 1.26
C ASP A 103 -9.75 -31.03 1.82
N GLN A 104 -10.84 -31.67 2.28
CA GLN A 104 -11.99 -30.95 2.83
C GLN A 104 -11.65 -30.14 4.09
N ASN A 105 -10.75 -30.66 4.94
CA ASN A 105 -10.33 -29.96 6.16
C ASN A 105 -9.49 -28.72 5.82
N ASP A 106 -8.64 -28.79 4.78
CA ASP A 106 -7.89 -27.65 4.31
C ASP A 106 -8.78 -26.56 3.75
N ILE A 107 -9.82 -26.95 2.96
CA ILE A 107 -10.81 -25.99 2.44
C ILE A 107 -11.56 -25.30 3.58
N GLU A 108 -12.03 -26.05 4.57
CA GLU A 108 -12.69 -25.47 5.75
C GLU A 108 -11.78 -24.55 6.54
N ALA A 109 -10.52 -24.93 6.73
CA ALA A 109 -9.52 -24.11 7.40
C ALA A 109 -9.22 -22.80 6.63
N ILE A 110 -9.14 -22.86 5.29
CA ILE A 110 -8.95 -21.69 4.42
C ILE A 110 -10.14 -20.74 4.55
N LEU A 111 -11.38 -21.26 4.45
CA LEU A 111 -12.59 -20.46 4.56
C LEU A 111 -12.78 -19.85 5.94
N HIS A 112 -12.38 -20.56 7.00
CA HIS A 112 -12.43 -20.03 8.37
C HIS A 112 -11.48 -18.84 8.60
N ARG A 113 -10.40 -18.75 7.82
CA ARG A 113 -9.45 -17.61 7.91
C ARG A 113 -9.97 -16.34 7.24
N ILE A 114 -10.86 -16.48 6.27
CA ILE A 114 -11.48 -15.33 5.60
C ILE A 114 -12.57 -14.78 6.51
N PRO A 115 -12.48 -13.52 6.96
CA PRO A 115 -13.52 -12.87 7.76
C PRO A 115 -14.88 -12.81 7.03
N GLU A 116 -15.95 -12.53 7.76
CA GLU A 116 -17.29 -12.41 7.17
C GLU A 116 -17.43 -11.23 6.20
N ASP A 117 -16.64 -10.17 6.41
CA ASP A 117 -16.53 -9.03 5.50
C ASP A 117 -15.61 -9.30 4.28
N GLY A 118 -15.08 -10.52 4.15
CA GLY A 118 -14.32 -10.97 3.00
C GLY A 118 -12.80 -10.87 3.12
N LEU A 119 -12.13 -11.25 2.03
CA LEU A 119 -10.69 -11.12 1.88
C LEU A 119 -10.35 -9.71 1.41
N HIS A 120 -9.52 -9.01 2.20
CA HIS A 120 -8.97 -7.71 1.85
C HIS A 120 -7.50 -7.88 1.48
N VAL A 121 -7.10 -7.30 0.35
CA VAL A 121 -5.72 -7.26 -0.11
C VAL A 121 -5.34 -5.81 -0.39
N HIS A 122 -4.20 -5.38 0.13
CA HIS A 122 -3.64 -4.06 -0.09
C HIS A 122 -2.25 -4.21 -0.69
N GLY A 123 -2.02 -3.53 -1.78
CA GLY A 123 -0.73 -3.46 -2.42
C GLY A 123 -0.19 -2.04 -2.48
N ARG A 124 1.16 -1.88 -2.59
CA ARG A 124 1.81 -0.57 -2.71
C ARG A 124 3.21 -0.63 -3.31
N ALA A 125 3.61 0.40 -4.06
CA ALA A 125 5.00 0.68 -4.41
C ALA A 125 5.27 2.18 -4.48
N THR A 126 6.51 2.55 -4.29
CA THR A 126 7.00 3.91 -4.43
C THR A 126 8.27 3.88 -5.25
N SER A 127 8.46 4.86 -6.08
CA SER A 127 9.76 5.09 -6.66
C SER A 127 10.19 6.54 -6.45
N ARG A 128 11.49 6.74 -6.38
CA ARG A 128 12.11 8.06 -6.38
C ARG A 128 13.33 8.01 -7.27
N VAL A 129 13.48 9.00 -8.12
CA VAL A 129 14.57 9.08 -9.09
C VAL A 129 15.14 10.48 -9.09
N LEU A 130 16.47 10.60 -9.28
CA LEU A 130 17.16 11.87 -9.52
C LEU A 130 16.72 13.04 -8.61
N SER A 131 16.37 12.72 -7.37
CA SER A 131 15.97 13.70 -6.37
C SER A 131 17.22 14.23 -5.63
N PHE A 132 17.29 15.53 -5.38
CA PHE A 132 18.47 16.11 -4.71
C PHE A 132 18.11 17.26 -3.78
N SER A 133 19.01 17.54 -2.83
CA SER A 133 18.96 18.73 -2.00
C SER A 133 20.29 19.49 -2.02
N ILE A 134 20.20 20.82 -1.98
CA ILE A 134 21.33 21.74 -1.87
C ILE A 134 21.02 22.71 -0.74
N GLY A 135 21.74 22.56 0.38
CA GLY A 135 21.50 23.37 1.57
C GLY A 135 20.04 23.25 2.06
N ARG A 136 19.28 24.32 1.94
CA ARG A 136 17.89 24.42 2.42
C ARG A 136 16.82 24.12 1.39
N PHE A 137 17.21 23.82 0.16
CA PHE A 137 16.31 23.50 -0.94
C PHE A 137 16.39 22.00 -1.28
N ALA A 138 15.28 21.43 -1.70
CA ALA A 138 15.27 20.11 -2.28
C ALA A 138 14.30 20.04 -3.46
N LEU A 139 14.71 19.30 -4.49
CA LEU A 139 13.87 18.85 -5.60
C LEU A 139 13.64 17.35 -5.46
N SER A 140 12.40 16.93 -5.39
CA SER A 140 12.02 15.52 -5.33
C SER A 140 11.23 15.13 -6.56
N MET A 141 11.57 13.97 -7.13
CA MET A 141 10.88 13.37 -8.27
C MET A 141 10.60 11.90 -7.96
N GLY A 142 9.37 11.48 -8.15
CA GLY A 142 8.99 10.11 -7.86
C GLY A 142 7.60 9.74 -8.34
N SER A 143 7.20 8.54 -8.06
CA SER A 143 5.85 8.07 -8.28
C SER A 143 5.35 7.32 -7.05
N GLU A 144 4.07 7.36 -6.94
CA GLU A 144 3.33 6.64 -5.94
C GLU A 144 2.18 5.91 -6.63
N ALA A 145 1.91 4.64 -6.29
CA ALA A 145 0.75 3.90 -6.73
C ALA A 145 0.18 2.99 -5.64
N GLY A 146 -1.11 2.79 -5.51
CA GLY A 146 -1.79 1.99 -4.50
C GLY A 146 -2.88 1.14 -5.09
N SER A 147 -3.12 0.00 -4.46
CA SER A 147 -4.28 -0.81 -4.75
C SER A 147 -4.86 -1.39 -3.46
N TRP A 148 -6.17 -1.49 -3.43
CA TRP A 148 -6.88 -2.30 -2.49
C TRP A 148 -7.99 -3.06 -3.21
N ALA A 149 -8.27 -4.26 -2.75
CA ALA A 149 -9.36 -5.07 -3.24
C ALA A 149 -10.00 -5.79 -2.06
N GLN A 150 -11.31 -5.89 -2.10
CA GLN A 150 -12.14 -6.68 -1.18
C GLN A 150 -12.94 -7.68 -1.99
N ALA A 151 -12.94 -8.94 -1.58
CA ALA A 151 -13.71 -10.00 -2.20
C ALA A 151 -14.54 -10.73 -1.14
N ASP A 152 -15.84 -10.86 -1.40
CA ASP A 152 -16.78 -11.50 -0.49
C ASP A 152 -16.38 -12.92 -0.13
N LYS A 153 -16.61 -13.34 1.10
CA LYS A 153 -16.37 -14.70 1.58
C LYS A 153 -17.17 -15.74 0.79
N ASP A 154 -18.37 -15.40 0.38
CA ASP A 154 -19.24 -16.29 -0.39
C ASP A 154 -18.66 -16.65 -1.76
N LEU A 155 -17.86 -15.76 -2.38
CA LEU A 155 -17.11 -16.07 -3.59
C LEU A 155 -16.15 -17.26 -3.38
N PHE A 156 -15.42 -17.25 -2.28
CA PHE A 156 -14.48 -18.33 -1.93
C PHE A 156 -15.23 -19.60 -1.51
N SER A 157 -16.35 -19.47 -0.78
CA SER A 157 -17.20 -20.60 -0.41
C SER A 157 -17.75 -21.30 -1.63
N LEU A 158 -18.28 -20.54 -2.60
CA LEU A 158 -18.80 -21.09 -3.86
C LEU A 158 -17.69 -21.73 -4.70
N ALA A 159 -16.53 -21.10 -4.79
CA ALA A 159 -15.41 -21.60 -5.58
C ALA A 159 -14.77 -22.88 -4.99
N LEU A 160 -14.66 -22.98 -3.66
CA LEU A 160 -13.94 -24.06 -2.99
C LEU A 160 -14.82 -25.23 -2.55
N GLN A 161 -16.05 -24.96 -2.08
CA GLN A 161 -16.99 -25.99 -1.63
C GLN A 161 -18.04 -26.34 -2.70
N GLY A 162 -18.20 -25.50 -3.71
CA GLY A 162 -19.30 -25.59 -4.66
C GLY A 162 -20.60 -25.02 -4.08
N ASN A 163 -21.66 -25.15 -4.86
CA ASN A 163 -22.98 -24.68 -4.49
C ASN A 163 -23.72 -25.66 -3.58
N GLN A 164 -24.56 -25.14 -2.70
CA GLN A 164 -25.42 -25.89 -1.80
C GLN A 164 -26.86 -25.53 -2.06
N VAL A 165 -27.74 -26.56 -2.12
CA VAL A 165 -29.18 -26.36 -2.35
C VAL A 165 -29.81 -25.58 -1.21
N GLY A 166 -30.54 -24.51 -1.55
CA GLY A 166 -31.21 -23.62 -0.61
C GLY A 166 -30.32 -22.51 -0.04
N ARG A 167 -29.00 -22.49 -0.36
CA ARG A 167 -28.10 -21.43 0.04
C ARG A 167 -28.02 -20.35 -1.04
N THR A 168 -28.18 -19.09 -0.63
CA THR A 168 -27.87 -17.93 -1.45
C THR A 168 -26.44 -17.45 -1.16
N TYR A 169 -25.64 -17.33 -2.19
CA TYR A 169 -24.32 -16.73 -2.14
C TYR A 169 -24.44 -15.28 -2.60
N LEU A 170 -23.90 -14.36 -1.80
CA LEU A 170 -24.00 -12.92 -2.05
C LEU A 170 -22.62 -12.31 -2.31
N LEU A 171 -22.51 -11.53 -3.37
CA LEU A 171 -21.37 -10.70 -3.69
C LEU A 171 -21.83 -9.24 -3.63
N GLN A 172 -21.68 -8.59 -2.48
CA GLN A 172 -22.17 -7.23 -2.24
C GLN A 172 -21.08 -6.28 -1.72
N GLN A 173 -19.95 -6.85 -1.33
CA GLN A 173 -18.81 -6.11 -0.81
C GLN A 173 -17.58 -6.22 -1.71
N THR A 174 -17.70 -6.93 -2.84
CA THR A 174 -16.62 -7.04 -3.82
C THR A 174 -16.39 -5.67 -4.44
N ASN A 175 -15.23 -5.09 -4.13
CA ASN A 175 -14.87 -3.73 -4.49
C ASN A 175 -13.36 -3.59 -4.62
N GLY A 176 -12.88 -2.54 -5.27
CA GLY A 176 -11.45 -2.32 -5.40
C GLY A 176 -11.09 -1.05 -6.16
N GLU A 177 -9.91 -0.56 -5.86
CA GLU A 177 -9.33 0.59 -6.52
C GLU A 177 -7.82 0.37 -6.68
N ALA A 178 -7.29 0.74 -7.82
CA ALA A 178 -5.87 0.83 -8.07
C ALA A 178 -5.56 2.15 -8.76
N SER A 179 -4.59 2.89 -8.26
CA SER A 179 -4.21 4.16 -8.85
C SER A 179 -2.73 4.44 -8.74
N ALA A 180 -2.21 5.21 -9.70
CA ALA A 180 -0.82 5.63 -9.76
C ALA A 180 -0.72 7.12 -10.04
N ILE A 181 0.19 7.81 -9.31
CA ILE A 181 0.47 9.22 -9.46
C ILE A 181 1.97 9.47 -9.59
N GLY A 182 2.35 10.45 -10.39
CA GLY A 182 3.69 11.02 -10.44
C GLY A 182 3.76 12.29 -9.59
N LEU A 183 4.90 12.55 -8.97
CA LEU A 183 5.14 13.66 -8.05
C LEU A 183 6.43 14.39 -8.42
N ILE A 184 6.36 15.71 -8.53
CA ILE A 184 7.53 16.59 -8.62
C ILE A 184 7.36 17.67 -7.55
N GLY A 185 8.26 17.70 -6.57
CA GLY A 185 8.17 18.59 -5.42
C GLY A 185 9.37 19.51 -5.28
N LEU A 186 9.11 20.77 -4.96
CA LEU A 186 10.12 21.75 -4.55
C LEU A 186 9.92 22.06 -3.08
N SER A 187 10.94 21.82 -2.28
CA SER A 187 10.92 22.00 -0.82
C SER A 187 11.90 23.07 -0.39
N TYR A 188 11.52 23.81 0.67
CA TYR A 188 12.36 24.79 1.31
C TYR A 188 12.20 24.75 2.82
N GLY A 189 13.33 24.76 3.55
CA GLY A 189 13.39 24.85 5.00
C GLY A 189 14.03 26.17 5.46
N HIS A 190 13.30 26.95 6.26
CA HIS A 190 13.74 28.25 6.77
C HIS A 190 14.06 28.17 8.26
N PRO A 191 15.33 28.41 8.67
CA PRO A 191 15.68 28.53 10.10
C PRO A 191 15.14 29.80 10.69
N LEU A 192 14.58 29.70 11.88
CA LEU A 192 14.09 30.82 12.67
C LEU A 192 14.92 30.91 13.96
N ARG A 193 15.18 32.14 14.41
CA ARG A 193 15.82 32.38 15.70
C ARG A 193 14.77 32.38 16.81
N VAL A 194 14.89 31.46 17.73
CA VAL A 194 14.00 31.29 18.88
C VAL A 194 14.85 31.14 20.16
N THR A 195 14.25 31.34 21.31
CA THR A 195 14.92 31.22 22.59
C THR A 195 14.73 29.87 23.30
N PHE A 196 13.75 29.10 22.86
CA PHE A 196 13.35 27.81 23.48
C PHE A 196 14.07 26.60 22.89
N ALA A 197 14.82 26.75 21.79
CA ALA A 197 15.52 25.65 21.12
C ALA A 197 16.86 26.15 20.55
N ASP A 198 17.83 25.24 20.42
CA ASP A 198 19.15 25.57 19.86
C ASP A 198 19.11 25.80 18.34
N ALA A 199 18.18 25.15 17.67
CA ALA A 199 17.77 25.43 16.30
C ALA A 199 16.29 25.17 16.13
N PHE A 200 15.63 26.06 15.39
CA PHE A 200 14.22 25.89 15.02
C PHE A 200 14.06 26.23 13.54
N ALA A 201 13.26 25.47 12.84
CA ALA A 201 12.99 25.70 11.43
C ALA A 201 11.52 25.44 11.11
N VAL A 202 11.04 26.13 10.10
CA VAL A 202 9.77 25.88 9.42
C VAL A 202 10.06 25.48 7.98
N GLY A 203 9.19 24.76 7.34
CA GLY A 203 9.41 24.36 5.95
C GLY A 203 8.11 24.06 5.23
N ALA A 204 8.19 24.13 3.91
CA ALA A 204 7.09 23.80 3.03
C ALA A 204 7.60 23.05 1.79
N THR A 205 6.74 22.21 1.23
CA THR A 205 6.93 21.55 -0.07
C THR A 205 5.72 21.87 -0.94
N LEU A 206 5.97 22.45 -2.11
CA LEU A 206 4.97 22.56 -3.18
C LEU A 206 5.22 21.44 -4.17
N GLN A 207 4.18 20.63 -4.45
CA GLN A 207 4.28 19.51 -5.38
C GLN A 207 3.29 19.68 -6.53
N MET A 208 3.75 19.40 -7.73
CA MET A 208 2.90 19.06 -8.84
C MET A 208 2.61 17.57 -8.77
N VAL A 209 1.34 17.22 -8.81
CA VAL A 209 0.85 15.83 -8.77
C VAL A 209 0.22 15.53 -10.12
N TYR A 210 0.66 14.48 -10.75
CA TYR A 210 0.13 14.05 -12.05
C TYR A 210 -0.46 12.64 -11.89
N GLY A 211 -1.78 12.50 -12.06
CA GLY A 211 -2.42 11.19 -12.12
C GLY A 211 -1.93 10.44 -13.35
N ILE A 212 -1.46 9.20 -13.19
CA ILE A 212 -0.99 8.37 -14.30
C ILE A 212 -2.16 7.54 -14.82
N ARG A 213 -2.71 6.69 -13.97
CA ARG A 213 -3.87 5.84 -14.26
C ARG A 213 -4.60 5.50 -12.95
N GLN A 214 -5.92 5.34 -13.04
CA GLN A 214 -6.74 4.79 -11.97
C GLN A 214 -7.72 3.80 -12.57
N ALA A 215 -7.89 2.65 -11.90
CA ALA A 215 -8.93 1.67 -12.17
C ALA A 215 -9.73 1.47 -10.89
N ARG A 216 -11.04 1.44 -11.00
CA ARG A 216 -11.93 1.28 -9.84
C ARG A 216 -13.15 0.46 -10.20
N ILE A 217 -13.57 -0.38 -9.28
CA ILE A 217 -14.89 -0.99 -9.29
C ILE A 217 -15.83 0.03 -8.63
N VAL A 218 -16.76 0.58 -9.39
CA VAL A 218 -17.72 1.60 -8.92
C VAL A 218 -18.85 0.92 -8.16
N ASP A 219 -19.37 -0.15 -8.72
CA ASP A 219 -20.37 -1.04 -8.11
C ASP A 219 -20.17 -2.47 -8.62
N ALA A 220 -20.37 -3.46 -7.77
CA ALA A 220 -20.40 -4.85 -8.16
C ALA A 220 -21.28 -5.63 -7.19
N GLN A 221 -22.38 -6.15 -7.69
CA GLN A 221 -23.33 -6.93 -6.91
C GLN A 221 -23.70 -8.20 -7.65
N ALA A 222 -23.71 -9.31 -6.93
CA ALA A 222 -24.22 -10.55 -7.50
C ALA A 222 -24.86 -11.43 -6.43
N SER A 223 -25.79 -12.26 -6.87
CA SER A 223 -26.40 -13.32 -6.06
C SER A 223 -26.49 -14.62 -6.87
N PHE A 224 -26.19 -15.72 -6.21
CA PHE A 224 -26.31 -17.06 -6.76
C PHE A 224 -27.07 -17.95 -5.78
N LEU A 225 -28.23 -18.49 -6.20
CA LEU A 225 -29.08 -19.37 -5.42
C LEU A 225 -29.21 -20.73 -6.11
N THR A 226 -28.87 -21.80 -5.42
CA THR A 226 -29.13 -23.15 -5.90
C THR A 226 -30.48 -23.65 -5.37
N GLN A 227 -31.33 -24.08 -6.29
CA GLN A 227 -32.64 -24.63 -6.02
C GLN A 227 -32.63 -26.15 -6.31
N PRO A 228 -33.63 -26.95 -5.81
CA PRO A 228 -33.68 -28.39 -6.04
C PRO A 228 -33.68 -28.80 -7.52
N HIS A 229 -34.17 -27.93 -8.40
CA HIS A 229 -34.33 -28.22 -9.84
C HIS A 229 -33.46 -27.28 -10.72
N GLY A 230 -32.55 -26.52 -10.15
CA GLY A 230 -31.72 -25.60 -10.92
C GLY A 230 -31.04 -24.53 -10.07
N PHE A 231 -30.75 -23.43 -10.68
CA PHE A 231 -30.16 -22.27 -9.98
C PHE A 231 -30.69 -20.96 -10.56
N ALA A 232 -30.63 -19.93 -9.73
CA ALA A 232 -30.88 -18.55 -10.12
C ALA A 232 -29.60 -17.74 -9.95
N VAL A 233 -29.31 -16.89 -10.94
CA VAL A 233 -28.15 -15.98 -10.90
C VAL A 233 -28.63 -14.58 -11.26
N LYS A 234 -28.13 -13.61 -10.50
CA LYS A 234 -28.30 -12.19 -10.80
C LYS A 234 -27.00 -11.49 -10.46
N GLY A 235 -26.50 -10.66 -11.35
CA GLY A 235 -25.32 -9.85 -11.10
C GLY A 235 -25.28 -8.61 -11.97
N GLU A 236 -24.65 -7.58 -11.48
CA GLU A 236 -24.37 -6.35 -12.20
C GLU A 236 -23.04 -5.75 -11.72
N TYR A 237 -22.32 -5.09 -12.60
CA TYR A 237 -21.11 -4.38 -12.26
C TYR A 237 -20.95 -3.10 -13.06
N GLU A 238 -20.26 -2.15 -12.44
CA GLU A 238 -19.73 -0.96 -13.07
C GLU A 238 -18.25 -0.82 -12.68
N ALA A 239 -17.39 -0.70 -13.69
CA ALA A 239 -15.97 -0.44 -13.51
C ALA A 239 -15.56 0.78 -14.33
N ALA A 240 -14.60 1.55 -13.85
CA ALA A 240 -14.11 2.75 -14.53
C ALA A 240 -12.58 2.74 -14.67
N LEU A 241 -12.11 3.24 -15.81
CA LEU A 241 -10.72 3.56 -16.07
C LEU A 241 -10.57 5.07 -16.23
N ASP A 242 -9.68 5.64 -15.43
CA ASP A 242 -9.46 7.08 -15.39
C ASP A 242 -8.03 7.41 -15.79
N VAL A 243 -7.86 8.53 -16.48
CA VAL A 243 -6.58 9.13 -16.86
C VAL A 243 -6.37 10.39 -16.05
N GLY A 244 -5.17 10.57 -15.53
CA GLY A 244 -4.88 11.70 -14.68
C GLY A 244 -4.52 12.97 -15.45
N LYS A 245 -4.77 14.08 -14.79
CA LYS A 245 -4.37 15.44 -15.15
C LYS A 245 -3.51 16.05 -14.05
N PRO A 246 -2.78 17.14 -14.33
CA PRO A 246 -2.02 17.84 -13.31
C PRO A 246 -2.91 18.33 -12.16
N GLY A 247 -2.45 18.10 -10.93
CA GLY A 247 -2.96 18.64 -9.70
C GLY A 247 -1.82 19.25 -8.89
N VAL A 248 -2.13 19.77 -7.71
CA VAL A 248 -1.17 20.41 -6.83
C VAL A 248 -1.29 19.86 -5.40
N ASN A 249 -0.19 19.91 -4.67
CA ASN A 249 -0.14 19.54 -3.27
C ASN A 249 0.78 20.49 -2.50
N LEU A 250 0.44 20.74 -1.24
CA LEU A 250 1.22 21.53 -0.29
C LEU A 250 1.44 20.73 0.99
N ASP A 251 2.71 20.62 1.40
CA ASP A 251 3.10 20.10 2.70
C ASP A 251 3.71 21.22 3.54
N ALA A 252 3.53 21.16 4.85
CA ALA A 252 4.12 22.10 5.79
C ALA A 252 4.68 21.38 7.01
N GLY A 253 5.72 21.95 7.64
CA GLY A 253 6.29 21.35 8.81
C GLY A 253 7.07 22.30 9.69
N VAL A 254 7.34 21.84 10.90
CA VAL A 254 8.18 22.51 11.91
C VAL A 254 9.16 21.51 12.51
N ALA A 255 10.35 21.98 12.90
CA ALA A 255 11.36 21.14 13.52
C ALA A 255 12.19 21.95 14.52
N ALA A 256 12.52 21.34 15.65
CA ALA A 256 13.33 21.92 16.71
C ALA A 256 14.46 20.95 17.10
N GLN A 257 15.66 21.50 17.35
CA GLN A 257 16.81 20.77 17.90
C GLN A 257 17.12 21.27 19.30
N PHE A 258 17.44 20.32 20.19
CA PHE A 258 17.81 20.57 21.57
C PHE A 258 19.16 19.88 21.85
N GLY A 259 20.16 20.66 22.23
CA GLY A 259 21.54 20.20 22.29
C GLY A 259 22.00 19.70 20.91
N ASN A 260 22.93 18.75 20.94
CA ASN A 260 23.51 18.19 19.71
C ASN A 260 22.80 16.91 19.21
N HIS A 261 21.86 16.37 20.00
CA HIS A 261 21.40 15.00 19.81
C HIS A 261 19.89 14.87 19.61
N TRP A 262 19.08 15.77 20.18
CA TRP A 262 17.65 15.66 20.14
C TRP A 262 17.04 16.49 19.01
N THR A 263 16.12 15.89 18.29
CA THR A 263 15.26 16.57 17.30
C THR A 263 13.82 16.19 17.57
N ILE A 264 12.94 17.18 17.62
CA ILE A 264 11.48 16.99 17.65
C ILE A 264 10.93 17.71 16.42
N SER A 265 10.01 17.05 15.70
CA SER A 265 9.44 17.65 14.51
C SER A 265 8.01 17.21 14.27
N ALA A 266 7.24 18.08 13.60
CA ALA A 266 5.89 17.80 13.17
C ALA A 266 5.70 18.29 11.73
N ALA A 267 4.95 17.52 10.95
CA ALA A 267 4.61 17.87 9.58
C ALA A 267 3.15 17.52 9.29
N LEU A 268 2.51 18.36 8.50
CA LEU A 268 1.21 18.10 7.90
C LEU A 268 1.43 17.97 6.40
N LEU A 269 1.32 16.73 5.91
CA LEU A 269 1.46 16.38 4.51
C LEU A 269 0.10 16.40 3.84
N ASN A 270 0.07 16.79 2.58
CA ASN A 270 -1.14 16.96 1.80
C ASN A 270 -2.14 17.93 2.47
N LEU A 271 -1.65 19.03 3.05
CA LEU A 271 -2.45 20.06 3.72
C LEU A 271 -3.55 20.61 2.78
N ILE A 272 -3.15 20.88 1.55
CA ILE A 272 -4.03 21.25 0.44
C ILE A 272 -3.53 20.44 -0.75
N GLY A 273 -4.25 19.38 -1.13
CA GLY A 273 -3.81 18.53 -2.22
C GLY A 273 -4.96 17.88 -2.95
N HIS A 274 -4.84 17.82 -4.27
CA HIS A 274 -5.76 17.09 -5.12
C HIS A 274 -5.08 16.60 -6.40
N THR A 275 -5.59 15.49 -6.91
CA THR A 275 -5.38 15.01 -8.28
C THR A 275 -6.63 15.29 -9.10
N VAL A 276 -6.47 15.49 -10.38
CA VAL A 276 -7.57 15.61 -11.33
C VAL A 276 -7.57 14.37 -12.22
N TRP A 277 -8.72 13.75 -12.35
CA TRP A 277 -8.93 12.57 -13.15
C TRP A 277 -9.97 12.85 -14.24
N THR A 278 -9.84 12.15 -15.35
CA THR A 278 -10.86 12.09 -16.40
C THR A 278 -11.24 10.64 -16.57
N THR A 279 -12.49 10.30 -16.40
CA THR A 279 -12.97 8.96 -16.73
C THR A 279 -12.89 8.79 -18.24
N GLU A 280 -11.99 7.91 -18.69
CA GLU A 280 -11.80 7.60 -20.10
C GLU A 280 -12.83 6.59 -20.57
N GLU A 281 -13.08 5.58 -19.73
CA GLU A 281 -13.95 4.46 -20.05
C GLU A 281 -14.72 3.98 -18.81
N SER A 282 -16.00 3.72 -18.98
CA SER A 282 -16.83 3.00 -18.00
C SER A 282 -17.36 1.73 -18.63
N SER A 283 -17.10 0.60 -17.98
CA SER A 283 -17.57 -0.71 -18.40
C SER A 283 -18.71 -1.18 -17.48
N PHE A 284 -19.79 -1.62 -18.08
CA PHE A 284 -20.97 -2.10 -17.41
C PHE A 284 -21.26 -3.54 -17.85
N GLY A 285 -21.85 -4.32 -16.98
CA GLY A 285 -22.36 -5.63 -17.35
C GLY A 285 -23.41 -6.13 -16.38
N TYR A 286 -24.28 -6.98 -16.88
CA TYR A 286 -25.23 -7.71 -16.04
C TYR A 286 -25.38 -9.15 -16.51
N VAL A 287 -25.81 -9.99 -15.58
CA VAL A 287 -26.24 -11.37 -15.83
C VAL A 287 -27.51 -11.65 -15.05
N ARG A 288 -28.50 -12.25 -15.69
CA ARG A 288 -29.75 -12.67 -15.07
C ARG A 288 -30.15 -14.05 -15.59
N GLY A 289 -30.57 -14.91 -14.69
CA GLY A 289 -31.10 -16.21 -15.03
C GLY A 289 -31.93 -16.73 -13.87
N ASP A 290 -33.23 -16.94 -14.11
CA ASP A 290 -34.15 -17.45 -13.12
C ASP A 290 -34.49 -18.90 -13.44
N SER A 291 -34.40 -19.80 -12.45
CA SER A 291 -34.78 -21.21 -12.56
C SER A 291 -34.06 -21.97 -13.67
N LEU A 292 -32.77 -21.73 -13.83
CA LEU A 292 -31.94 -22.48 -14.78
C LEU A 292 -31.85 -23.94 -14.35
N THR A 293 -32.44 -24.87 -15.13
CA THR A 293 -32.26 -26.29 -14.87
C THR A 293 -30.86 -26.74 -15.27
N ALA A 294 -30.31 -27.76 -14.59
CA ALA A 294 -28.98 -28.29 -14.93
C ALA A 294 -28.90 -28.76 -16.39
N TYR A 295 -30.01 -29.19 -16.96
CA TYR A 295 -30.14 -29.58 -18.36
C TYR A 295 -30.01 -28.38 -19.31
N LYS A 296 -30.75 -27.29 -19.06
CA LYS A 296 -30.67 -26.06 -19.86
C LYS A 296 -29.29 -25.38 -19.77
N ALA A 297 -28.67 -25.44 -18.60
CA ALA A 297 -27.31 -24.91 -18.41
C ALA A 297 -26.23 -25.73 -19.14
N ALA A 298 -26.44 -27.06 -19.31
CA ALA A 298 -25.52 -27.92 -20.05
C ALA A 298 -25.61 -27.73 -21.57
N ASP A 299 -26.82 -27.42 -22.08
CA ASP A 299 -27.05 -27.22 -23.52
C ASP A 299 -26.78 -25.77 -23.97
N LEU A 300 -26.40 -24.86 -23.02
CA LEU A 300 -26.15 -23.43 -23.31
C LEU A 300 -27.24 -22.80 -24.18
N GLU A 301 -28.53 -23.12 -23.87
CA GLU A 301 -29.64 -22.45 -24.54
C GLU A 301 -29.52 -20.93 -24.21
N GLU A 302 -29.20 -20.12 -25.19
CA GLU A 302 -28.99 -18.66 -25.08
C GLU A 302 -30.20 -17.94 -24.45
N GLU A 303 -31.40 -18.51 -24.52
CA GLU A 303 -32.61 -17.95 -23.92
C GLU A 303 -32.72 -18.13 -22.40
N ALA A 304 -31.86 -18.96 -21.78
CA ALA A 304 -31.95 -19.26 -20.34
C ALA A 304 -31.19 -18.29 -19.46
N ILE A 305 -30.17 -17.64 -19.98
CA ILE A 305 -29.36 -16.64 -19.30
C ILE A 305 -29.37 -15.36 -20.15
N GLU A 306 -29.84 -14.28 -19.56
CA GLU A 306 -29.75 -12.95 -20.14
C GLU A 306 -28.46 -12.30 -19.59
N ASP A 307 -27.49 -12.03 -20.45
CA ASP A 307 -26.30 -11.29 -20.11
C ASP A 307 -26.00 -10.24 -21.18
N SER A 308 -25.38 -9.17 -20.73
CA SER A 308 -24.89 -8.11 -21.60
C SER A 308 -23.74 -7.38 -20.94
N SER A 309 -22.81 -6.93 -21.76
CA SER A 309 -21.75 -6.01 -21.35
C SER A 309 -21.55 -4.94 -22.40
N TRP A 310 -21.30 -3.73 -21.97
CA TRP A 310 -21.02 -2.61 -22.86
C TRP A 310 -20.04 -1.65 -22.21
N THR A 311 -19.39 -0.88 -23.03
CA THR A 311 -18.44 0.14 -22.63
C THR A 311 -18.90 1.49 -23.16
N VAL A 312 -18.74 2.52 -22.32
CA VAL A 312 -19.05 3.91 -22.65
C VAL A 312 -17.77 4.72 -22.50
N GLU A 313 -17.37 5.39 -23.58
CA GLU A 313 -16.33 6.40 -23.51
C GLU A 313 -16.89 7.65 -22.82
N ASN A 314 -16.22 8.07 -21.76
CA ASN A 314 -16.57 9.23 -20.97
C ASN A 314 -15.49 10.31 -21.12
N GLY A 315 -15.85 11.56 -20.81
CA GLY A 315 -14.90 12.67 -20.78
C GLY A 315 -15.00 13.49 -19.49
N ASP A 316 -15.73 12.96 -18.49
CA ASP A 316 -16.03 13.69 -17.27
C ASP A 316 -14.82 13.83 -16.37
N ASN A 317 -14.57 15.05 -15.92
CA ASN A 317 -13.47 15.36 -15.00
C ASN A 317 -13.97 15.36 -13.58
N PHE A 318 -13.20 14.77 -12.69
CA PHE A 318 -13.43 14.88 -11.25
C PHE A 318 -12.13 15.15 -10.50
N GLN A 319 -12.25 15.70 -9.31
CA GLN A 319 -11.13 15.95 -8.42
C GLN A 319 -11.17 14.95 -7.26
N GLN A 320 -10.03 14.30 -7.03
CA GLN A 320 -9.83 13.45 -5.87
C GLN A 320 -8.86 14.15 -4.90
N LYS A 321 -9.33 14.41 -3.68
CA LYS A 321 -8.47 14.98 -2.64
C LYS A 321 -7.38 14.00 -2.24
N LEU A 322 -6.14 14.48 -2.12
CA LEU A 322 -5.08 13.73 -1.49
C LEU A 322 -5.33 13.66 0.02
N PRO A 323 -5.16 12.50 0.66
CA PRO A 323 -5.41 12.35 2.09
C PRO A 323 -4.38 13.12 2.91
N ALA A 324 -4.87 14.08 3.68
CA ALA A 324 -4.02 14.81 4.62
C ALA A 324 -3.48 13.86 5.71
N ARG A 325 -2.23 14.08 6.14
CA ARG A 325 -1.55 13.28 7.16
C ARG A 325 -0.76 14.13 8.12
N LEU A 326 -0.98 13.92 9.41
CA LEU A 326 -0.15 14.44 10.47
C LEU A 326 0.97 13.44 10.78
N ARG A 327 2.20 13.93 10.87
CA ARG A 327 3.36 13.22 11.36
C ARG A 327 3.98 13.99 12.51
N ILE A 328 4.25 13.30 13.62
CA ILE A 328 4.99 13.87 14.76
C ILE A 328 6.12 12.91 15.08
N GLY A 329 7.34 13.40 15.21
CA GLY A 329 8.49 12.56 15.47
C GLY A 329 9.44 13.15 16.47
N GLY A 330 10.04 12.27 17.27
CA GLY A 330 11.17 12.55 18.14
C GLY A 330 12.35 11.67 17.74
N ALA A 331 13.56 12.23 17.75
CA ALA A 331 14.77 11.49 17.43
C ALA A 331 15.90 11.85 18.37
N TYR A 332 16.67 10.85 18.75
CA TYR A 332 17.96 10.98 19.42
C TYR A 332 19.05 10.42 18.50
N GLU A 333 20.03 11.23 18.14
CA GLU A 333 21.07 10.83 17.19
C GLU A 333 22.46 11.17 17.73
N THR A 334 23.36 10.18 17.69
CA THR A 334 24.78 10.29 17.96
C THR A 334 25.58 9.78 16.77
N ASP A 335 26.91 9.82 16.87
CA ASP A 335 27.80 9.25 15.83
C ASP A 335 27.59 7.73 15.65
N LYS A 336 27.18 7.01 16.70
CA LYS A 336 27.06 5.55 16.71
C LYS A 336 25.64 5.04 16.67
N VAL A 337 24.69 5.76 17.24
CA VAL A 337 23.31 5.30 17.41
C VAL A 337 22.32 6.40 17.02
N ALA A 338 21.25 6.02 16.36
CA ALA A 338 20.07 6.86 16.21
C ALA A 338 18.83 6.08 16.64
N VAL A 339 17.95 6.73 17.40
CA VAL A 339 16.64 6.18 17.81
C VAL A 339 15.55 7.16 17.40
N THR A 340 14.44 6.69 16.92
CA THR A 340 13.28 7.51 16.55
C THR A 340 12.00 6.93 17.09
N LEU A 341 11.10 7.83 17.47
CA LEU A 341 9.70 7.53 17.79
C LEU A 341 8.82 8.44 16.95
N ASP A 342 7.92 7.86 16.17
CA ASP A 342 7.03 8.59 15.29
C ASP A 342 5.56 8.22 15.56
N TYR A 343 4.69 9.23 15.45
CA TYR A 343 3.25 9.11 15.38
C TYR A 343 2.77 9.59 14.01
N ILE A 344 1.91 8.80 13.35
CA ILE A 344 1.39 9.11 12.01
C ILE A 344 -0.13 8.93 12.06
N GLN A 345 -0.88 9.95 11.60
CA GLN A 345 -2.33 9.95 11.53
C GLN A 345 -2.81 10.40 10.15
N GLY A 346 -3.52 9.53 9.44
CA GLY A 346 -4.27 9.89 8.24
C GLY A 346 -5.67 10.40 8.59
N PHE A 347 -6.22 11.32 7.78
CA PHE A 347 -7.54 11.91 8.01
C PHE A 347 -8.61 11.45 7.01
N SER A 348 -8.23 10.75 5.96
CA SER A 348 -9.15 10.14 5.00
C SER A 348 -8.58 8.85 4.43
N ARG A 349 -9.45 7.92 4.05
CA ARG A 349 -9.06 6.66 3.40
C ARG A 349 -8.97 6.86 1.88
N THR A 350 -7.96 6.26 1.27
CA THR A 350 -7.80 6.14 -0.19
C THR A 350 -7.16 4.79 -0.49
N ALA A 351 -6.94 4.48 -1.76
CA ALA A 351 -6.23 3.26 -2.17
C ALA A 351 -4.87 3.09 -1.47
N TRP A 352 -4.28 4.17 -0.99
CA TRP A 352 -2.94 4.17 -0.43
C TRP A 352 -2.79 4.71 1.00
N HIS A 353 -3.87 5.13 1.66
CA HIS A 353 -3.83 5.64 3.04
C HIS A 353 -5.07 5.25 3.81
N GLY A 354 -4.87 4.80 5.04
CA GLY A 354 -5.93 4.61 6.01
C GLY A 354 -6.01 5.72 7.07
N THR A 355 -7.01 5.59 7.91
CA THR A 355 -7.29 6.53 8.99
C THR A 355 -6.83 6.05 10.38
N HIS A 356 -6.28 4.84 10.45
CA HIS A 356 -5.81 4.30 11.73
C HIS A 356 -4.49 4.94 12.15
N PRO A 357 -4.35 5.36 13.43
CA PRO A 357 -3.10 5.90 13.94
C PRO A 357 -2.00 4.82 13.93
N GLN A 358 -0.77 5.23 13.58
CA GLN A 358 0.39 4.36 13.60
C GLN A 358 1.47 4.96 14.50
N PHE A 359 2.05 4.11 15.34
CA PHE A 359 3.26 4.39 16.12
C PHE A 359 4.43 3.61 15.53
N SER A 360 5.57 4.24 15.40
CA SER A 360 6.80 3.63 14.89
C SER A 360 7.94 3.90 15.85
N LEU A 361 8.65 2.84 16.23
CA LEU A 361 9.88 2.91 17.02
C LEU A 361 11.01 2.29 16.20
N GLY A 362 12.09 3.01 16.02
CA GLY A 362 13.23 2.57 15.23
C GLY A 362 14.55 2.84 15.92
N ALA A 363 15.52 1.97 15.66
CA ALA A 363 16.90 2.12 16.07
C ALA A 363 17.85 1.83 14.90
N GLU A 364 18.86 2.68 14.73
CA GLU A 364 19.98 2.50 13.81
C GLU A 364 21.26 2.41 14.63
N TRP A 365 22.02 1.34 14.43
CA TRP A 365 23.33 1.17 15.03
C TRP A 365 24.41 1.17 13.94
N LYS A 366 25.31 2.13 13.98
CA LYS A 366 26.46 2.28 13.08
C LYS A 366 27.63 1.44 13.65
N ILE A 367 27.62 0.11 13.41
CA ILE A 367 28.70 -0.81 13.86
C ILE A 367 30.06 -0.30 13.39
N ALA A 368 30.13 0.10 12.14
CA ALA A 368 31.20 0.91 11.56
C ALA A 368 30.58 2.14 10.89
N ARG A 369 31.36 3.18 10.63
CA ARG A 369 30.88 4.39 9.96
C ARG A 369 30.23 4.12 8.60
N TRP A 370 30.66 3.03 7.96
CA TRP A 370 30.17 2.59 6.64
C TRP A 370 29.08 1.51 6.70
N LEU A 371 28.79 0.94 7.89
CA LEU A 371 27.86 -0.20 8.05
C LEU A 371 26.79 0.09 9.13
N PRO A 372 25.72 0.81 8.82
CA PRO A 372 24.58 0.93 9.71
C PRO A 372 23.64 -0.30 9.60
N LEU A 373 23.28 -0.85 10.77
CA LEU A 373 22.18 -1.81 10.93
C LEU A 373 20.99 -1.13 11.54
N ARG A 374 19.78 -1.58 11.17
CA ARG A 374 18.53 -1.00 11.62
C ARG A 374 17.56 -2.07 12.06
N VAL A 375 16.79 -1.74 13.08
CA VAL A 375 15.64 -2.52 13.54
C VAL A 375 14.49 -1.57 13.84
N GLY A 376 13.27 -2.04 13.66
CA GLY A 376 12.10 -1.23 13.91
C GLY A 376 10.87 -2.03 14.27
N LEU A 377 9.94 -1.33 14.92
CA LEU A 377 8.63 -1.81 15.29
C LEU A 377 7.59 -0.78 14.82
N ALA A 378 6.54 -1.23 14.16
CA ALA A 378 5.36 -0.43 13.88
C ALA A 378 4.14 -1.05 14.53
N LEU A 379 3.26 -0.21 15.07
CA LEU A 379 2.01 -0.61 15.72
C LEU A 379 0.88 0.28 15.22
N GLY A 380 -0.20 -0.33 14.78
CA GLY A 380 -1.35 0.37 14.19
C GLY A 380 -1.18 0.66 12.70
N GLY A 381 -1.90 1.67 12.22
CA GLY A 381 -2.01 1.92 10.77
C GLY A 381 -2.75 0.79 10.05
N ASP A 382 -2.69 0.77 8.74
CA ASP A 382 -3.33 -0.28 7.94
C ASP A 382 -2.55 -1.60 7.96
N ILE A 383 -1.28 -1.55 8.36
CA ILE A 383 -0.42 -2.75 8.46
C ILE A 383 -0.58 -3.49 9.79
N GLY A 384 -1.30 -2.93 10.76
CA GLY A 384 -1.49 -3.48 12.10
C GLY A 384 -0.20 -3.45 12.94
N ALA A 385 0.41 -4.60 13.18
CA ALA A 385 1.70 -4.68 13.86
C ALA A 385 2.76 -5.23 12.90
N GLY A 386 4.00 -4.77 13.01
CA GLY A 386 5.08 -5.26 12.17
C GLY A 386 6.46 -4.97 12.73
N THR A 387 7.43 -5.82 12.39
CA THR A 387 8.83 -5.63 12.70
C THR A 387 9.63 -5.46 11.43
N SER A 388 10.67 -4.65 11.49
CA SER A 388 11.53 -4.39 10.35
C SER A 388 13.01 -4.58 10.70
N CYS A 389 13.79 -4.86 9.66
CA CYS A 389 15.23 -4.77 9.72
C CYS A 389 15.77 -4.11 8.45
N GLY A 390 16.95 -3.51 8.56
CA GLY A 390 17.61 -2.83 7.46
C GLY A 390 19.12 -2.89 7.57
N LEU A 391 19.75 -2.87 6.42
CA LEU A 391 21.19 -2.83 6.27
C LEU A 391 21.57 -1.69 5.34
N GLY A 392 22.61 -0.93 5.71
CA GLY A 392 23.19 0.10 4.86
C GLY A 392 24.66 -0.17 4.58
N ILE A 393 25.14 0.28 3.43
CA ILE A 393 26.56 0.31 3.07
C ILE A 393 26.87 1.75 2.60
N ARG A 394 27.88 2.40 3.20
CA ARG A 394 28.20 3.82 2.97
C ARG A 394 29.68 4.05 2.62
N PRO A 395 30.12 3.68 1.41
CA PRO A 395 31.50 3.94 0.99
C PRO A 395 31.63 5.39 0.48
N GLY A 396 32.46 6.22 1.14
CA GLY A 396 32.87 7.54 0.62
C GLY A 396 31.74 8.53 0.31
N GLY A 397 30.62 8.48 1.04
CA GLY A 397 29.47 9.36 0.83
C GLY A 397 28.33 8.74 -0.01
N PHE A 398 28.58 7.67 -0.75
CA PHE A 398 27.50 6.86 -1.36
C PHE A 398 26.73 6.08 -0.29
N ILE A 399 25.48 5.83 -0.57
CA ILE A 399 24.56 5.12 0.32
C ILE A 399 23.88 4.03 -0.51
N LEU A 400 23.99 2.78 -0.07
CA LEU A 400 23.21 1.66 -0.52
C LEU A 400 22.45 1.13 0.69
N ASP A 401 21.15 1.30 0.72
CA ASP A 401 20.29 0.87 1.82
C ASP A 401 19.28 -0.18 1.34
N LEU A 402 19.11 -1.23 2.14
CA LEU A 402 18.11 -2.28 1.97
C LEU A 402 17.31 -2.42 3.26
N ALA A 403 16.02 -2.66 3.14
CA ALA A 403 15.17 -2.94 4.29
C ALA A 403 14.03 -3.89 3.94
N VAL A 404 13.62 -4.62 4.96
CA VAL A 404 12.44 -5.50 4.93
C VAL A 404 11.62 -5.26 6.20
N MET A 405 10.29 -5.28 6.04
CA MET A 405 9.35 -5.19 7.14
C MET A 405 8.21 -6.18 6.91
N ASN A 406 7.91 -6.99 7.91
CA ASN A 406 6.69 -7.78 7.93
C ASN A 406 5.51 -6.90 8.39
N SER A 407 4.29 -7.29 8.05
CA SER A 407 3.08 -6.59 8.49
C SER A 407 1.98 -7.58 8.89
N GLY A 408 1.05 -7.12 9.74
CA GLY A 408 -0.06 -7.91 10.27
C GLY A 408 0.26 -8.62 11.58
N PHE A 409 1.52 -8.90 11.89
CA PHE A 409 1.95 -9.45 13.18
C PHE A 409 3.45 -9.23 13.41
N ILE A 410 3.86 -9.21 14.68
CA ILE A 410 5.25 -8.98 15.08
C ILE A 410 6.16 -10.17 14.66
N VAL A 411 5.67 -11.41 14.76
CA VAL A 411 6.42 -12.61 14.40
C VAL A 411 6.32 -12.87 12.89
N PRO A 412 7.44 -13.01 12.15
CA PRO A 412 7.42 -13.13 10.69
C PRO A 412 6.57 -14.29 10.15
N GLY A 413 6.56 -15.47 10.78
CA GLY A 413 5.71 -16.60 10.35
C GLY A 413 4.21 -16.34 10.43
N LYS A 414 3.77 -15.46 11.33
CA LYS A 414 2.37 -15.03 11.48
C LYS A 414 2.06 -13.72 10.75
N ALA A 415 3.02 -13.17 10.05
CA ALA A 415 2.84 -11.97 9.25
C ALA A 415 1.89 -12.22 8.09
N ARG A 416 1.05 -11.23 7.77
CA ARG A 416 0.07 -11.22 6.69
C ARG A 416 0.49 -10.35 5.52
N GLY A 417 1.69 -9.81 5.56
CA GLY A 417 2.25 -9.00 4.50
C GLY A 417 3.74 -8.76 4.65
N LEU A 418 4.33 -8.27 3.58
CA LEU A 418 5.74 -7.99 3.45
C LEU A 418 5.96 -6.67 2.71
N LEU A 419 6.90 -5.87 3.22
CA LEU A 419 7.37 -4.66 2.60
C LEU A 419 8.87 -4.75 2.38
N LEU A 420 9.33 -4.29 1.23
CA LEU A 420 10.72 -4.22 0.83
C LEU A 420 11.06 -2.80 0.41
N ALA A 421 12.27 -2.36 0.69
CA ALA A 421 12.78 -1.10 0.17
C ALA A 421 14.26 -1.20 -0.18
N PHE A 422 14.63 -0.52 -1.25
CA PHE A 422 15.98 -0.35 -1.76
C PHE A 422 16.25 1.13 -2.04
N GLU A 423 17.45 1.59 -1.75
CA GLU A 423 17.84 2.98 -2.05
C GLU A 423 19.31 3.07 -2.43
N LEU A 424 19.58 3.77 -3.53
CA LEU A 424 20.91 4.21 -3.95
C LEU A 424 20.96 5.73 -3.91
N ALA A 425 21.81 6.27 -3.05
CA ALA A 425 21.90 7.71 -2.80
C ALA A 425 23.35 8.16 -2.55
N MET A 426 23.52 9.46 -2.45
CA MET A 426 24.79 10.09 -2.09
C MET A 426 24.54 11.27 -1.14
N VAL A 427 25.44 11.44 -0.16
CA VAL A 427 25.41 12.57 0.78
C VAL A 427 26.80 13.16 0.91
N LEU A 428 26.90 14.48 0.72
CA LEU A 428 28.11 15.28 0.98
C LEU A 428 27.81 16.23 2.14
N ARG A 429 28.60 16.16 3.19
CA ARG A 429 28.47 16.95 4.43
C ARG A 429 29.24 18.25 4.37
#